data_ecebb48e18030a92a3c8d6887db1faf1
#
_entry.id   ecebb48e18030a92a3c8d6887db1faf1
#
_cell.length_a   1.000
_cell.length_b   1.000
_cell.length_c   1.000
_cell.angle_alpha   90.00
_cell.angle_beta   90.00
_cell.angle_gamma   90.00
#
_symmetry.space_group_name_H-M   'P 1'
#
loop_
_entity.id
_entity.type
_entity.pdbx_description
1 polymer ?
#
loop_
_entity_poly.entity_id
_entity_poly.type
_entity_poly.pdbx_seq_one_letter_code
_entity_poly.pdbx_strand_id
1 'polypeptide(L)'
;MDLSHLNAAELDKLEQALLTAMDGRKFESFAPYPKQWSFFDAGSEYRERLLCAGNRLGKTMSAAYEVTCHLTGRYPAVWMGKRFDKPPVGIAAGVTSQLVRDSTQQLLLGTPQNLLGTGFIPADDIVDVSAARGVAGAADL
;
A
#
# COMPACT_ATOMS: atom_id res chain seq x y z
N MET A 1 31.06 1.45 -6.10
CA MET A 1 30.89 2.58 -5.17
C MET A 1 31.52 2.16 -3.87
N ASP A 2 32.60 2.83 -3.47
CA ASP A 2 33.29 2.46 -2.23
C ASP A 2 32.60 3.14 -1.04
N LEU A 3 32.02 2.34 -0.14
CA LEU A 3 31.28 2.79 1.04
C LEU A 3 32.14 2.74 2.33
N SER A 4 33.41 2.39 2.23
CA SER A 4 34.31 2.14 3.37
C SER A 4 34.61 3.39 4.22
N HIS A 5 34.27 4.58 3.73
CA HIS A 5 34.51 5.86 4.40
C HIS A 5 33.28 6.42 5.13
N LEU A 6 32.11 5.76 5.02
CA LEU A 6 30.89 6.20 5.67
C LEU A 6 30.86 5.73 7.13
N ASN A 7 30.43 6.61 8.02
CA ASN A 7 30.16 6.24 9.40
C ASN A 7 28.80 5.53 9.54
N ALA A 8 28.54 4.91 10.70
CA ALA A 8 27.34 4.14 10.93
C ALA A 8 26.03 4.95 10.71
N ALA A 9 26.02 6.23 11.07
CA ALA A 9 24.85 7.09 10.90
C ALA A 9 24.60 7.49 9.43
N GLU A 10 25.66 7.59 8.64
CA GLU A 10 25.58 7.85 7.20
C GLU A 10 25.15 6.61 6.43
N LEU A 11 25.61 5.43 6.86
CA LEU A 11 25.17 4.15 6.32
C LEU A 11 23.67 3.93 6.59
N ASP A 12 23.21 4.20 7.81
CA ASP A 12 21.80 4.09 8.20
C ASP A 12 20.89 5.04 7.37
N LYS A 13 21.35 6.29 7.18
CA LYS A 13 20.64 7.24 6.30
C LYS A 13 20.61 6.81 4.84
N LEU A 14 21.70 6.24 4.34
CA LEU A 14 21.77 5.74 2.97
C LEU A 14 20.88 4.52 2.79
N GLU A 15 20.87 3.62 3.76
CA GLU A 15 19.97 2.45 3.78
C GLU A 15 18.51 2.87 3.81
N GLN A 16 18.13 3.82 4.66
CA GLN A 16 16.78 4.38 4.71
C GLN A 16 16.39 5.07 3.39
N ALA A 17 17.30 5.86 2.81
CA ALA A 17 17.06 6.50 1.52
C ALA A 17 16.90 5.48 0.39
N LEU A 18 17.69 4.40 0.42
CA LEU A 18 17.60 3.32 -0.56
C LEU A 18 16.30 2.53 -0.41
N LEU A 19 15.92 2.20 0.82
CA LEU A 19 14.66 1.55 1.14
C LEU A 19 13.48 2.42 0.68
N THR A 20 13.48 3.70 1.00
CA THR A 20 12.46 4.65 0.56
C THR A 20 12.39 4.74 -0.97
N ALA A 21 13.54 4.80 -1.65
CA ALA A 21 13.60 4.83 -3.11
C ALA A 21 13.15 3.49 -3.76
N MET A 22 13.38 2.37 -3.09
CA MET A 22 12.92 1.05 -3.56
C MET A 22 11.43 0.84 -3.33
N ASP A 23 10.88 1.37 -2.25
CA ASP A 23 9.50 1.13 -1.82
C ASP A 23 8.50 2.08 -2.46
N GLY A 24 8.89 3.30 -2.80
CA GLY A 24 8.07 4.18 -3.67
C GLY A 24 7.80 3.59 -5.05
N ARG A 25 8.57 2.56 -5.44
CA ARG A 25 8.39 1.81 -6.70
C ARG A 25 7.42 0.64 -6.59
N LYS A 26 6.96 0.26 -5.38
CA LYS A 26 6.08 -0.91 -5.22
C LYS A 26 4.76 -0.75 -5.96
N PHE A 27 4.19 0.44 -5.88
CA PHE A 27 2.98 0.80 -6.64
C PHE A 27 3.26 0.82 -8.15
N GLU A 28 4.33 1.48 -8.57
CA GLU A 28 4.70 1.64 -9.99
C GLU A 28 5.15 0.33 -10.64
N SER A 29 5.80 -0.55 -9.87
CA SER A 29 6.30 -1.83 -10.35
C SER A 29 5.26 -2.96 -10.35
N PHE A 30 4.10 -2.75 -9.72
CA PHE A 30 3.06 -3.76 -9.67
C PHE A 30 2.40 -3.94 -11.03
N ALA A 31 2.47 -5.17 -11.55
CA ALA A 31 1.85 -5.55 -12.81
C ALA A 31 0.67 -6.51 -12.56
N PRO A 32 -0.57 -6.01 -12.54
CA PRO A 32 -1.74 -6.85 -12.33
C PRO A 32 -1.90 -7.91 -13.42
N TYR A 33 -2.30 -9.12 -13.04
CA TYR A 33 -2.69 -10.17 -13.96
C TYR A 33 -4.02 -9.83 -14.68
N PRO A 34 -4.33 -10.43 -15.83
CA PRO A 34 -5.57 -10.14 -16.55
C PRO A 34 -6.85 -10.30 -15.73
N LYS A 35 -6.91 -11.30 -14.84
CA LYS A 35 -8.06 -11.48 -13.93
C LYS A 35 -8.16 -10.41 -12.84
N GLN A 36 -7.04 -9.84 -12.43
CA GLN A 36 -7.04 -8.71 -11.48
C GLN A 36 -7.53 -7.44 -12.18
N TRP A 37 -7.12 -7.20 -13.42
CA TRP A 37 -7.69 -6.12 -14.24
C TRP A 37 -9.20 -6.27 -14.39
N SER A 38 -9.70 -7.46 -14.76
CA SER A 38 -11.15 -7.70 -14.84
C SER A 38 -11.87 -7.43 -13.52
N PHE A 39 -11.24 -7.70 -12.38
CA PHE A 39 -11.80 -7.37 -11.07
C PHE A 39 -11.86 -5.86 -10.83
N PHE A 40 -10.83 -5.11 -11.21
CA PHE A 40 -10.80 -3.65 -11.09
C PHE A 40 -11.84 -3.02 -12.03
N ASP A 41 -11.92 -3.46 -13.28
CA ASP A 41 -12.86 -2.95 -14.28
C ASP A 41 -14.31 -3.13 -13.85
N ALA A 42 -14.64 -4.25 -13.21
CA ALA A 42 -15.94 -4.51 -12.63
C ALA A 42 -16.35 -3.48 -11.55
N GLY A 43 -15.39 -2.74 -10.98
CA GLY A 43 -15.67 -1.66 -10.04
C GLY A 43 -16.38 -0.44 -10.64
N SER A 44 -16.34 -0.28 -11.97
CA SER A 44 -17.13 0.76 -12.67
C SER A 44 -18.61 0.45 -12.70
N GLU A 45 -18.98 -0.84 -12.68
CA GLU A 45 -20.34 -1.33 -12.85
C GLU A 45 -20.95 -1.82 -11.54
N TYR A 46 -20.17 -2.53 -10.71
CA TYR A 46 -20.64 -3.16 -9.48
C TYR A 46 -20.15 -2.42 -8.25
N ARG A 47 -21.07 -2.11 -7.35
CA ARG A 47 -20.78 -1.49 -6.05
C ARG A 47 -20.08 -2.45 -5.09
N GLU A 48 -20.44 -3.73 -5.15
CA GLU A 48 -19.88 -4.78 -4.30
C GLU A 48 -19.26 -5.87 -5.16
N ARG A 49 -18.08 -6.32 -4.77
CA ARG A 49 -17.32 -7.34 -5.50
C ARG A 49 -16.66 -8.30 -4.53
N LEU A 50 -16.64 -9.56 -4.87
CA LEU A 50 -15.98 -10.61 -4.11
C LEU A 50 -14.79 -11.18 -4.91
N LEU A 51 -13.57 -11.02 -4.41
CA LEU A 51 -12.37 -11.60 -5.00
C LEU A 51 -12.06 -12.96 -4.37
N CYS A 52 -12.54 -14.03 -5.00
CA CYS A 52 -12.25 -15.40 -4.60
C CYS A 52 -11.12 -15.96 -5.47
N ALA A 53 -10.03 -16.38 -4.83
CA ALA A 53 -8.91 -17.04 -5.48
C ALA A 53 -8.15 -17.90 -4.48
N GLY A 54 -7.35 -18.84 -4.96
CA GLY A 54 -6.48 -19.67 -4.14
C GLY A 54 -5.44 -18.87 -3.34
N ASN A 55 -4.75 -19.54 -2.45
CA ASN A 55 -3.68 -18.89 -1.68
C ASN A 55 -2.53 -18.47 -2.60
N ARG A 56 -1.85 -17.38 -2.25
CA ARG A 56 -0.69 -16.81 -2.96
C ARG A 56 -0.96 -16.34 -4.40
N LEU A 57 -2.22 -16.15 -4.80
CA LEU A 57 -2.60 -15.61 -6.11
C LEU A 57 -2.76 -14.07 -6.12
N GLY A 58 -2.15 -13.38 -5.17
CA GLY A 58 -2.06 -11.92 -5.18
C GLY A 58 -3.34 -11.17 -4.80
N LYS A 59 -4.33 -11.81 -4.14
CA LYS A 59 -5.59 -11.14 -3.71
C LYS A 59 -5.34 -9.87 -2.91
N THR A 60 -4.53 -9.99 -1.86
CA THR A 60 -4.24 -8.87 -0.96
C THR A 60 -3.44 -7.78 -1.67
N MET A 61 -2.53 -8.16 -2.56
CA MET A 61 -1.77 -7.22 -3.38
C MET A 61 -2.67 -6.45 -4.35
N SER A 62 -3.62 -7.14 -5.01
CA SER A 62 -4.61 -6.50 -5.89
C SER A 62 -5.48 -5.51 -5.13
N ALA A 63 -6.00 -5.91 -3.97
CA ALA A 63 -6.81 -5.04 -3.13
C ALA A 63 -6.02 -3.80 -2.67
N ALA A 64 -4.77 -3.97 -2.24
CA ALA A 64 -3.91 -2.86 -1.84
C ALA A 64 -3.63 -1.92 -3.02
N TYR A 65 -3.37 -2.45 -4.21
CA TYR A 65 -3.16 -1.64 -5.41
C TYR A 65 -4.40 -0.80 -5.76
N GLU A 66 -5.58 -1.42 -5.82
CA GLU A 66 -6.84 -0.71 -6.11
C GLU A 66 -7.14 0.36 -5.05
N VAL A 67 -6.99 0.03 -3.77
CA VAL A 67 -7.18 0.98 -2.66
C VAL A 67 -6.21 2.15 -2.78
N THR A 68 -4.95 1.89 -3.10
CA THR A 68 -3.96 2.95 -3.32
C THR A 68 -4.35 3.85 -4.48
N CYS A 69 -4.79 3.30 -5.63
CA CYS A 69 -5.32 4.10 -6.73
C CYS A 69 -6.44 5.03 -6.28
N HIS A 70 -7.35 4.54 -5.46
CA HIS A 70 -8.49 5.33 -4.97
C HIS A 70 -8.10 6.41 -3.97
N LEU A 71 -7.19 6.10 -3.04
CA LEU A 71 -6.77 7.03 -2.00
C LEU A 71 -5.84 8.14 -2.53
N THR A 72 -4.98 7.80 -3.49
CA THR A 72 -3.98 8.74 -4.03
C THR A 72 -4.43 9.44 -5.31
N GLY A 73 -5.47 8.93 -5.98
CA GLY A 73 -5.88 9.39 -7.30
C GLY A 73 -4.92 8.97 -8.43
N ARG A 74 -3.90 8.16 -8.14
CA ARG A 74 -2.91 7.70 -9.12
C ARG A 74 -3.44 6.50 -9.90
N TYR A 75 -4.29 6.75 -10.88
CA TYR A 75 -4.81 5.71 -11.76
C TYR A 75 -3.91 5.54 -12.98
N PRO A 76 -3.49 4.30 -13.31
CA PRO A 76 -2.74 4.07 -14.56
C PRO A 76 -3.59 4.41 -15.79
N ALA A 77 -2.95 4.72 -16.90
CA ALA A 77 -3.64 5.10 -18.14
C ALA A 77 -4.64 4.02 -18.64
N VAL A 78 -4.34 2.75 -18.36
CA VAL A 78 -5.17 1.60 -18.74
C VAL A 78 -6.33 1.30 -17.77
N TRP A 79 -6.52 2.13 -16.75
CA TRP A 79 -7.55 1.93 -15.74
C TRP A 79 -8.96 2.15 -16.28
N MET A 80 -9.78 1.10 -16.29
CA MET A 80 -11.19 1.13 -16.72
C MET A 80 -12.17 0.99 -15.56
N GLY A 81 -11.69 0.72 -14.35
CA GLY A 81 -12.50 0.59 -13.15
C GLY A 81 -13.04 1.92 -12.63
N LYS A 82 -13.67 1.87 -11.45
CA LYS A 82 -14.19 3.07 -10.78
C LYS A 82 -13.06 4.07 -10.52
N ARG A 83 -13.30 5.35 -10.80
CA ARG A 83 -12.46 6.49 -10.40
C ARG A 83 -13.21 7.36 -9.42
N PHE A 84 -12.50 7.93 -8.47
CA PHE A 84 -13.01 8.91 -7.53
C PHE A 84 -12.37 10.26 -7.82
N ASP A 85 -13.17 11.33 -7.85
CA ASP A 85 -12.68 12.71 -8.06
C ASP A 85 -11.96 13.26 -6.81
N LYS A 86 -12.26 12.67 -5.65
CA LYS A 86 -11.61 12.97 -4.35
C LYS A 86 -11.31 11.66 -3.64
N PRO A 87 -10.26 11.61 -2.82
CA PRO A 87 -9.97 10.42 -2.02
C PRO A 87 -11.19 9.99 -1.20
N PRO A 88 -11.66 8.75 -1.32
CA PRO A 88 -12.76 8.25 -0.51
C PRO A 88 -12.28 7.93 0.91
N VAL A 89 -13.20 7.93 1.87
CA VAL A 89 -12.96 7.33 3.18
C VAL A 89 -13.10 5.82 3.05
N GLY A 90 -12.07 5.07 3.47
CA GLY A 90 -12.03 3.62 3.43
C GLY A 90 -11.89 3.00 4.82
N ILE A 91 -12.35 1.78 4.97
CA ILE A 91 -12.16 0.97 6.18
C ILE A 91 -11.51 -0.34 5.78
N ALA A 92 -10.37 -0.65 6.38
CA ALA A 92 -9.74 -1.95 6.28
C ALA A 92 -10.05 -2.76 7.55
N ALA A 93 -10.72 -3.90 7.39
CA ALA A 93 -11.16 -4.72 8.50
C ALA A 93 -10.58 -6.15 8.41
N GLY A 94 -10.36 -6.76 9.54
CA GLY A 94 -9.93 -8.15 9.68
C GLY A 94 -10.46 -8.77 10.97
N VAL A 95 -10.18 -10.05 11.18
CA VAL A 95 -10.65 -10.80 12.35
C VAL A 95 -10.07 -10.25 13.66
N THR A 96 -8.83 -9.74 13.61
CA THR A 96 -8.17 -9.09 14.76
C THR A 96 -7.44 -7.85 14.31
N SER A 97 -7.33 -6.84 15.18
CA SER A 97 -6.54 -5.62 14.92
C SER A 97 -5.07 -5.93 14.64
N GLN A 98 -4.53 -6.97 15.28
CA GLN A 98 -3.17 -7.42 15.02
C GLN A 98 -3.00 -7.92 13.57
N LEU A 99 -3.97 -8.70 13.05
CA LEU A 99 -3.93 -9.17 11.67
C LEU A 99 -4.03 -8.00 10.68
N VAL A 100 -4.88 -7.02 10.94
CA VAL A 100 -4.98 -5.82 10.10
C VAL A 100 -3.66 -5.06 10.09
N ARG A 101 -3.04 -4.85 11.27
CA ARG A 101 -1.73 -4.20 11.39
C ARG A 101 -0.64 -4.96 10.62
N ASP A 102 -0.51 -6.26 10.85
CA ASP A 102 0.61 -7.07 10.35
C ASP A 102 0.45 -7.46 8.87
N SER A 103 -0.74 -7.28 8.28
CA SER A 103 -0.97 -7.56 6.86
C SER A 103 -1.39 -6.32 6.08
N THR A 104 -2.59 -5.81 6.29
CA THR A 104 -3.17 -4.74 5.47
C THR A 104 -2.47 -3.41 5.67
N GLN A 105 -2.28 -2.99 6.91
CA GLN A 105 -1.58 -1.75 7.23
C GLN A 105 -0.14 -1.80 6.72
N GLN A 106 0.58 -2.88 6.99
CA GLN A 106 1.96 -3.04 6.54
C GLN A 106 2.07 -3.04 5.01
N LEU A 107 1.10 -3.62 4.31
CA LEU A 107 1.08 -3.64 2.85
C LEU A 107 0.78 -2.26 2.26
N LEU A 108 -0.11 -1.49 2.87
CA LEU A 108 -0.49 -0.14 2.40
C LEU A 108 0.56 0.90 2.78
N LEU A 109 0.99 0.93 4.03
CA LEU A 109 1.85 1.99 4.58
C LEU A 109 3.32 1.61 4.69
N GLY A 110 3.64 0.32 4.76
CA GLY A 110 4.96 -0.19 5.11
C GLY A 110 5.07 -0.61 6.57
N THR A 111 6.27 -0.89 7.03
CA THR A 111 6.54 -1.36 8.39
C THR A 111 6.37 -0.24 9.43
N PRO A 112 5.72 -0.51 10.60
CA PRO A 112 5.31 0.53 11.53
C PRO A 112 6.44 1.33 12.21
N GLN A 113 7.66 0.87 12.14
CA GLN A 113 8.75 1.37 12.99
C GLN A 113 9.72 2.35 12.30
N ASN A 114 9.24 3.28 11.51
CA ASN A 114 9.93 4.38 10.82
C ASN A 114 10.02 4.28 9.29
N LEU A 115 9.29 3.37 8.67
CA LEU A 115 9.33 3.15 7.23
C LEU A 115 7.96 3.38 6.58
N LEU A 116 7.23 4.42 7.03
CA LEU A 116 6.00 4.87 6.36
C LEU A 116 6.31 5.26 4.91
N GLY A 117 5.43 4.85 4.00
CA GLY A 117 5.63 5.06 2.57
C GLY A 117 6.40 3.94 1.87
N THR A 118 6.77 2.87 2.59
CA THR A 118 7.40 1.68 2.02
C THR A 118 6.37 0.61 1.60
N GLY A 119 5.09 0.92 1.77
CA GLY A 119 3.97 0.12 1.28
C GLY A 119 3.58 0.47 -0.16
N PHE A 120 2.31 0.23 -0.49
CA PHE A 120 1.75 0.63 -1.77
C PHE A 120 1.48 2.14 -1.84
N ILE A 121 1.16 2.79 -0.71
CA ILE A 121 0.93 4.24 -0.64
C ILE A 121 2.31 4.91 -0.51
N PRO A 122 2.72 5.74 -1.50
CA PRO A 122 3.98 6.47 -1.43
C PRO A 122 4.02 7.42 -0.22
N ALA A 123 5.21 7.67 0.32
CA ALA A 123 5.40 8.56 1.46
C ALA A 123 4.82 9.96 1.25
N ASP A 124 4.95 10.49 0.03
CA ASP A 124 4.46 11.84 -0.34
C ASP A 124 2.93 11.95 -0.30
N ASP A 125 2.22 10.84 -0.37
CA ASP A 125 0.75 10.79 -0.33
C ASP A 125 0.21 10.52 1.08
N ILE A 126 1.08 10.29 2.08
CA ILE A 126 0.69 10.10 3.49
C ILE A 126 0.77 11.45 4.21
N VAL A 127 -0.38 12.01 4.56
CA VAL A 127 -0.47 13.32 5.21
C VAL A 127 -0.25 13.21 6.72
N ASP A 128 -0.92 12.26 7.35
CA ASP A 128 -0.84 12.03 8.79
C ASP A 128 -1.21 10.58 9.13
N VAL A 129 -0.67 10.08 10.23
CA VAL A 129 -0.97 8.75 10.76
C VAL A 129 -1.15 8.85 12.27
N SER A 130 -2.35 8.59 12.75
CA SER A 130 -2.63 8.54 14.17
C SER A 130 -2.53 7.11 14.72
N ALA A 131 -2.06 6.95 15.93
CA ALA A 131 -1.94 5.65 16.57
C ALA A 131 -3.30 5.18 17.10
N ALA A 132 -3.72 3.98 16.69
CA ALA A 132 -4.93 3.35 17.21
C ALA A 132 -4.76 2.98 18.69
N ARG A 133 -5.81 3.19 19.47
CA ARG A 133 -5.81 2.85 20.92
C ARG A 133 -5.89 1.34 21.09
N GLY A 134 -5.03 0.80 21.95
CA GLY A 134 -5.09 -0.60 22.43
C GLY A 134 -4.27 -1.62 21.66
N VAL A 135 -3.68 -1.29 20.51
CA VAL A 135 -2.78 -2.18 19.79
C VAL A 135 -1.51 -1.44 19.41
N ALA A 136 -0.38 -1.84 19.99
CA ALA A 136 0.90 -1.22 19.68
C ALA A 136 1.22 -1.34 18.18
N GLY A 137 1.56 -0.21 17.55
CA GLY A 137 1.89 -0.13 16.12
C GLY A 137 0.70 -0.21 15.15
N ALA A 138 -0.55 -0.28 15.64
CA ALA A 138 -1.72 -0.08 14.79
C ALA A 138 -1.94 1.42 14.55
N ALA A 139 -2.43 1.77 13.37
CA ALA A 139 -2.71 3.14 12.98
C ALA A 139 -4.16 3.30 12.50
N ASP A 140 -4.74 4.44 12.81
CA ASP A 140 -5.91 4.97 12.13
C ASP A 140 -5.45 5.94 11.05
N LEU A 141 -5.95 5.78 9.86
CA LEU A 141 -5.58 6.58 8.67
C LEU A 141 -6.62 7.66 8.41
#